data_c914887835927a63ac6b0a4c2cadcd6a
#
_entry.id   c914887835927a63ac6b0a4c2cadcd6a
#
_cell.length_a   1.000
_cell.length_b   1.000
_cell.length_c   1.000
_cell.angle_alpha   90.00
_cell.angle_beta   90.00
_cell.angle_gamma   90.00
#
_symmetry.space_group_name_H-M   'P 1'
#
loop_
_entity.id
_entity.type
_entity.pdbx_description
1 polymer ?
#
loop_
_entity_poly.entity_id
_entity_poly.type
_entity_poly.pdbx_seq_one_letter_code
_entity_poly.pdbx_strand_id
1 'polypeptide(L)'
;KPEYGGLTFALSYYTSCFIAEIVRAGILAVSQGQSEAAHALGLSHGKTLQLVVIPQALRVIIPPLASQYLNLTKNSSLAIAIGYMDVVATIGGISLMQTGKEMETMIFVLLTYLVFSLIISAFMNWFNSRMALVER
;
A
#
# COMPACT_ATOMS: atom_id res chain seq x y z
N LYS A 1 -17.69 3.20 -18.24
CA LYS A 1 -17.58 1.85 -18.83
C LYS A 1 -17.77 0.85 -17.70
N PRO A 2 -18.56 -0.22 -17.88
CA PRO A 2 -18.83 -1.20 -16.80
C PRO A 2 -17.54 -1.92 -16.31
N GLU A 3 -16.56 -2.12 -17.19
CA GLU A 3 -15.27 -2.74 -16.87
C GLU A 3 -14.49 -1.94 -15.84
N TYR A 4 -14.50 -0.60 -15.94
CA TYR A 4 -13.86 0.29 -14.98
C TYR A 4 -14.50 0.17 -13.59
N GLY A 5 -15.84 0.19 -13.54
CA GLY A 5 -16.57 0.05 -12.28
C GLY A 5 -16.31 -1.29 -11.61
N GLY A 6 -16.36 -2.37 -12.37
CA GLY A 6 -16.06 -3.72 -11.89
C GLY A 6 -14.64 -3.86 -11.35
N LEU A 7 -13.64 -3.36 -12.11
CA LEU A 7 -12.25 -3.38 -11.69
C LEU A 7 -12.02 -2.59 -10.40
N THR A 8 -12.54 -1.36 -10.36
CA THR A 8 -12.38 -0.48 -9.20
C THR A 8 -12.99 -1.12 -7.95
N PHE A 9 -14.21 -1.66 -8.08
CA PHE A 9 -14.88 -2.34 -6.98
C PHE A 9 -14.10 -3.58 -6.51
N ALA A 10 -13.67 -4.43 -7.44
CA ALA A 10 -12.95 -5.65 -7.11
C ALA A 10 -11.60 -5.37 -6.45
N LEU A 11 -10.80 -4.45 -6.99
CA LEU A 11 -9.50 -4.07 -6.41
C LEU A 11 -9.66 -3.36 -5.08
N SER A 12 -10.67 -2.49 -4.94
CA SER A 12 -10.94 -1.79 -3.68
C SER A 12 -11.36 -2.76 -2.59
N TYR A 13 -12.26 -3.68 -2.90
CA TYR A 13 -12.73 -4.69 -1.94
C TYR A 13 -11.60 -5.63 -1.52
N TYR A 14 -10.86 -6.16 -2.49
CA TYR A 14 -9.71 -7.02 -2.23
C TYR A 14 -8.66 -6.33 -1.35
N THR A 15 -8.26 -5.11 -1.72
CA THR A 15 -7.24 -4.36 -1.00
C THR A 15 -7.71 -3.96 0.39
N SER A 16 -8.97 -3.59 0.57
CA SER A 16 -9.51 -3.18 1.88
C SER A 16 -9.50 -4.30 2.89
N CYS A 17 -9.75 -5.56 2.48
CA CYS A 17 -9.64 -6.71 3.36
C CYS A 17 -8.22 -6.87 3.93
N PHE A 18 -7.20 -6.75 3.09
CA PHE A 18 -5.80 -6.84 3.53
C PHE A 18 -5.40 -5.66 4.41
N ILE A 19 -5.82 -4.44 4.07
CA ILE A 19 -5.55 -3.25 4.89
C ILE A 19 -6.21 -3.39 6.27
N ALA A 20 -7.45 -3.87 6.32
CA ALA A 20 -8.14 -4.10 7.59
C ALA A 20 -7.39 -5.09 8.48
N GLU A 21 -6.87 -6.18 7.90
CA GLU A 21 -6.09 -7.17 8.64
C GLU A 21 -4.74 -6.62 9.11
N ILE A 22 -4.05 -5.83 8.29
CA ILE A 22 -2.80 -5.15 8.67
C ILE A 22 -3.05 -4.20 9.86
N VAL A 23 -4.13 -3.43 9.82
CA VAL A 23 -4.50 -2.50 10.90
C VAL A 23 -4.84 -3.27 12.17
N ARG A 24 -5.65 -4.32 12.06
CA ARG A 24 -6.01 -5.18 13.19
C ARG A 24 -4.75 -5.78 13.84
N ALA A 25 -3.87 -6.37 13.05
CA ALA A 25 -2.62 -6.96 13.54
C ALA A 25 -1.71 -5.93 14.21
N GLY A 26 -1.62 -4.74 13.65
CA GLY A 26 -0.82 -3.65 14.22
C GLY A 26 -1.33 -3.16 15.57
N ILE A 27 -2.65 -3.08 15.75
CA ILE A 27 -3.25 -2.71 17.04
C ILE A 27 -3.01 -3.82 18.08
N LEU A 28 -3.18 -5.08 17.69
CA LEU A 28 -2.97 -6.23 18.58
C LEU A 28 -1.49 -6.45 18.94
N ALA A 29 -0.57 -5.93 18.14
CA ALA A 29 0.87 -6.02 18.42
C ALA A 29 1.31 -5.11 19.60
N VAL A 30 0.50 -4.10 19.95
CA VAL A 30 0.77 -3.26 21.13
C VAL A 30 0.44 -4.05 22.38
N SER A 31 1.41 -4.18 23.30
CA SER A 31 1.23 -4.97 24.51
C SER A 31 0.14 -4.38 25.41
N GLN A 32 -0.66 -5.24 26.04
CA GLN A 32 -1.71 -4.83 27.00
C GLN A 32 -1.14 -4.03 28.18
N GLY A 33 0.08 -4.33 28.61
CA GLY A 33 0.76 -3.60 29.67
C GLY A 33 0.92 -2.12 29.40
N GLN A 34 1.02 -1.69 28.13
CA GLN A 34 1.05 -0.27 27.76
C GLN A 34 -0.30 0.42 28.06
N SER A 35 -1.40 -0.26 27.77
CA SER A 35 -2.73 0.24 28.07
C SER A 35 -3.01 0.25 29.58
N GLU A 36 -2.59 -0.79 30.30
CA GLU A 36 -2.73 -0.89 31.75
C GLU A 36 -1.92 0.21 32.47
N ALA A 37 -0.68 0.43 32.05
CA ALA A 37 0.15 1.50 32.58
C ALA A 37 -0.47 2.88 32.32
N ALA A 38 -1.02 3.12 31.13
CA ALA A 38 -1.71 4.36 30.81
C ALA A 38 -2.96 4.58 31.69
N HIS A 39 -3.73 3.52 31.94
CA HIS A 39 -4.88 3.59 32.86
C HIS A 39 -4.46 3.82 34.30
N ALA A 40 -3.34 3.22 34.75
CA ALA A 40 -2.79 3.46 36.10
C ALA A 40 -2.37 4.92 36.29
N LEU A 41 -1.99 5.62 35.23
CA LEU A 41 -1.71 7.06 35.21
C LEU A 41 -2.99 7.92 35.10
N GLY A 42 -4.18 7.33 35.15
CA GLY A 42 -5.46 8.03 35.11
C GLY A 42 -5.92 8.44 33.70
N LEU A 43 -5.31 7.93 32.64
CA LEU A 43 -5.75 8.21 31.28
C LEU A 43 -7.08 7.48 30.99
N SER A 44 -8.04 8.19 30.42
CA SER A 44 -9.27 7.58 29.90
C SER A 44 -8.98 6.69 28.71
N HIS A 45 -9.85 5.72 28.42
CA HIS A 45 -9.69 4.77 27.31
C HIS A 45 -9.42 5.46 25.96
N GLY A 46 -10.14 6.54 25.65
CA GLY A 46 -9.92 7.30 24.42
C GLY A 46 -8.54 7.96 24.35
N LYS A 47 -8.06 8.54 25.46
CA LYS A 47 -6.72 9.12 25.54
C LYS A 47 -5.62 8.06 25.48
N THR A 48 -5.83 6.92 26.13
CA THR A 48 -4.92 5.77 26.05
C THR A 48 -4.79 5.29 24.60
N LEU A 49 -5.89 5.15 23.88
CA LEU A 49 -5.88 4.75 22.49
C LEU A 49 -5.11 5.78 21.64
N GLN A 50 -5.42 7.05 21.77
CA GLN A 50 -4.87 8.13 20.94
C GLN A 50 -3.39 8.41 21.22
N LEU A 51 -2.97 8.41 22.48
CA LEU A 51 -1.63 8.86 22.89
C LEU A 51 -0.63 7.72 23.03
N VAL A 52 -1.11 6.49 23.28
CA VAL A 52 -0.25 5.33 23.56
C VAL A 52 -0.36 4.26 22.47
N VAL A 53 -1.57 3.77 22.20
CA VAL A 53 -1.78 2.62 21.32
C VAL A 53 -1.58 2.98 19.85
N ILE A 54 -2.27 4.01 19.36
CA ILE A 54 -2.23 4.39 17.92
C ILE A 54 -0.80 4.73 17.45
N PRO A 55 0.00 5.55 18.16
CA PRO A 55 1.35 5.87 17.71
C PRO A 55 2.26 4.64 17.64
N GLN A 56 2.10 3.69 18.54
CA GLN A 56 2.86 2.44 18.52
C GLN A 56 2.37 1.49 17.43
N ALA A 57 1.05 1.32 17.29
CA ALA A 57 0.44 0.50 16.26
C ALA A 57 0.82 0.96 14.84
N LEU A 58 0.83 2.26 14.57
CA LEU A 58 1.19 2.82 13.26
C LEU A 58 2.57 2.38 12.79
N ARG A 59 3.53 2.20 13.69
CA ARG A 59 4.87 1.73 13.34
C ARG A 59 4.88 0.29 12.83
N VAL A 60 4.02 -0.54 13.39
CA VAL A 60 3.85 -1.93 12.96
C VAL A 60 3.03 -1.99 11.66
N ILE A 61 2.07 -1.08 11.48
CA ILE A 61 1.15 -1.02 10.33
C ILE A 61 1.86 -0.51 9.07
N ILE A 62 2.70 0.50 9.16
CA ILE A 62 3.26 1.22 8.00
C ILE A 62 4.08 0.33 7.06
N PRO A 63 5.03 -0.52 7.51
CA PRO A 63 5.81 -1.34 6.58
C PRO A 63 4.96 -2.31 5.74
N PRO A 64 4.05 -3.12 6.31
CA PRO A 64 3.20 -3.99 5.51
C PRO A 64 2.19 -3.21 4.66
N LEU A 65 1.76 -2.03 5.10
CA LEU A 65 0.90 -1.15 4.31
C LEU A 65 1.61 -0.67 3.03
N ALA A 66 2.91 -0.33 3.12
CA ALA A 66 3.74 0.01 1.96
C ALA A 66 3.77 -1.13 0.94
N SER A 67 3.99 -2.36 1.40
CA SER A 67 3.96 -3.56 0.57
C SER A 67 2.61 -3.75 -0.10
N GLN A 68 1.51 -3.47 0.59
CA GLN A 68 0.17 -3.59 0.03
C GLN A 68 -0.10 -2.55 -1.07
N TYR A 69 0.39 -1.32 -0.94
CA TYR A 69 0.31 -0.32 -2.01
C TYR A 69 1.13 -0.70 -3.24
N LEU A 70 2.33 -1.27 -3.05
CA LEU A 70 3.13 -1.80 -4.15
C LEU A 70 2.43 -2.97 -4.86
N ASN A 71 1.79 -3.86 -4.10
CA ASN A 71 1.00 -4.96 -4.66
C ASN A 71 -0.21 -4.45 -5.44
N LEU A 72 -0.92 -3.43 -4.92
CA LEU A 72 -2.04 -2.81 -5.62
C LEU A 72 -1.60 -2.22 -6.97
N THR A 73 -0.46 -1.53 -7.00
CA THR A 73 0.11 -0.95 -8.23
C THR A 73 0.40 -2.03 -9.26
N LYS A 74 0.95 -3.18 -8.84
CA LYS A 74 1.20 -4.32 -9.74
C LYS A 74 -0.09 -5.00 -10.18
N ASN A 75 -1.03 -5.20 -9.25
CA ASN A 75 -2.31 -5.86 -9.53
C ASN A 75 -3.23 -5.02 -10.44
N SER A 76 -3.02 -3.71 -10.55
CA SER A 76 -3.76 -2.89 -11.50
C SER A 76 -3.58 -3.36 -12.95
N SER A 77 -2.44 -3.98 -13.25
CA SER A 77 -2.16 -4.57 -14.57
C SER A 77 -3.09 -5.73 -14.94
N LEU A 78 -3.74 -6.38 -13.96
CA LEU A 78 -4.76 -7.41 -14.20
C LEU A 78 -6.00 -6.85 -14.91
N ALA A 79 -6.15 -5.52 -14.98
CA ALA A 79 -7.17 -4.83 -15.75
C ALA A 79 -7.21 -5.26 -17.22
N ILE A 80 -6.06 -5.65 -17.77
CA ILE A 80 -5.96 -6.15 -19.15
C ILE A 80 -6.84 -7.40 -19.36
N ALA A 81 -6.93 -8.28 -18.36
CA ALA A 81 -7.71 -9.51 -18.45
C ALA A 81 -9.22 -9.28 -18.66
N ILE A 82 -9.72 -8.10 -18.26
CA ILE A 82 -11.11 -7.69 -18.45
C ILE A 82 -11.28 -6.64 -19.56
N GLY A 83 -10.28 -6.49 -20.43
CA GLY A 83 -10.31 -5.56 -21.56
C GLY A 83 -10.18 -4.08 -21.20
N TYR A 84 -9.76 -3.76 -19.97
CA TYR A 84 -9.47 -2.38 -19.58
C TYR A 84 -8.03 -2.00 -19.96
N MET A 85 -7.85 -0.92 -20.70
CA MET A 85 -6.51 -0.47 -21.13
C MET A 85 -5.78 0.16 -19.94
N ASP A 86 -4.75 -0.52 -19.49
CA ASP A 86 -3.80 -0.08 -18.48
C ASP A 86 -2.47 0.34 -19.12
N VAL A 87 -1.50 0.74 -18.29
CA VAL A 87 -0.14 1.12 -18.74
C VAL A 87 0.49 0.05 -19.63
N VAL A 88 0.33 -1.23 -19.29
CA VAL A 88 0.85 -2.35 -20.10
C VAL A 88 0.15 -2.41 -21.45
N ALA A 89 -1.18 -2.26 -21.50
CA ALA A 89 -1.92 -2.28 -22.76
C ALA A 89 -1.66 -1.03 -23.59
N THR A 90 -1.47 0.14 -22.96
CA THR A 90 -1.27 1.41 -23.66
C THR A 90 0.17 1.52 -24.17
N ILE A 91 1.17 1.38 -23.30
CA ILE A 91 2.59 1.49 -23.71
C ILE A 91 3.02 0.21 -24.44
N GLY A 92 2.69 -0.96 -23.89
CA GLY A 92 3.06 -2.25 -24.48
C GLY A 92 2.32 -2.55 -25.79
N GLY A 93 0.98 -2.44 -25.79
CA GLY A 93 0.15 -2.80 -26.94
C GLY A 93 0.21 -1.77 -28.07
N ILE A 94 -0.06 -0.50 -27.78
CA ILE A 94 -0.13 0.56 -28.81
C ILE A 94 1.26 0.86 -29.36
N SER A 95 2.27 0.99 -28.50
CA SER A 95 3.63 1.26 -28.94
C SER A 95 4.21 0.13 -29.76
N LEU A 96 3.94 -1.12 -29.40
CA LEU A 96 4.36 -2.29 -30.14
C LEU A 96 3.73 -2.32 -31.55
N MET A 97 2.43 -2.03 -31.66
CA MET A 97 1.71 -2.00 -32.94
C MET A 97 2.22 -0.89 -33.87
N GLN A 98 2.67 0.24 -33.31
CA GLN A 98 3.14 1.38 -34.09
C GLN A 98 4.61 1.28 -34.49
N THR A 99 5.47 0.73 -33.65
CA THR A 99 6.92 0.73 -33.88
C THR A 99 7.49 -0.62 -34.29
N GLY A 100 6.78 -1.74 -33.98
CA GLY A 100 7.26 -3.11 -34.22
C GLY A 100 8.49 -3.51 -33.38
N LYS A 101 8.88 -2.71 -32.40
CA LYS A 101 10.08 -2.91 -31.58
C LYS A 101 9.73 -3.53 -30.21
N GLU A 102 9.63 -4.84 -30.18
CA GLU A 102 9.19 -5.60 -29.01
C GLU A 102 10.07 -5.38 -27.78
N MET A 103 11.40 -5.44 -27.93
CA MET A 103 12.34 -5.31 -26.82
C MET A 103 12.34 -3.91 -26.19
N GLU A 104 12.33 -2.87 -27.04
CA GLU A 104 12.29 -1.50 -26.56
C GLU A 104 10.98 -1.21 -25.80
N THR A 105 9.86 -1.69 -26.34
CA THR A 105 8.54 -1.53 -25.71
C THR A 105 8.46 -2.22 -24.35
N MET A 106 8.98 -3.46 -24.23
CA MET A 106 9.05 -4.15 -22.93
C MET A 106 9.91 -3.38 -21.91
N ILE A 107 11.05 -2.84 -22.35
CA ILE A 107 11.92 -2.04 -21.48
C ILE A 107 11.17 -0.81 -20.95
N PHE A 108 10.43 -0.10 -21.81
CA PHE A 108 9.63 1.06 -21.37
C PHE A 108 8.55 0.70 -20.36
N VAL A 109 7.84 -0.41 -20.54
CA VAL A 109 6.85 -0.89 -19.57
C VAL A 109 7.50 -1.20 -18.23
N LEU A 110 8.61 -1.95 -18.23
CA LEU A 110 9.34 -2.30 -17.02
C LEU A 110 9.90 -1.06 -16.30
N LEU A 111 10.46 -0.11 -17.04
CA LEU A 111 10.95 1.15 -16.48
C LEU A 111 9.82 1.97 -15.85
N THR A 112 8.65 2.01 -16.47
CA THR A 112 7.49 2.72 -15.91
C THR A 112 7.08 2.13 -14.55
N TYR A 113 6.96 0.81 -14.45
CA TYR A 113 6.65 0.14 -13.18
C TYR A 113 7.77 0.31 -12.15
N LEU A 114 9.02 0.27 -12.59
CA LEU A 114 10.16 0.52 -11.71
C LEU A 114 10.11 1.92 -11.12
N VAL A 115 9.84 2.94 -11.94
CA VAL A 115 9.72 4.34 -11.48
C VAL A 115 8.59 4.48 -10.47
N PHE A 116 7.39 3.96 -10.75
CA PHE A 116 6.29 4.00 -9.78
C PHE A 116 6.63 3.28 -8.48
N SER A 117 7.24 2.09 -8.57
CA SER A 117 7.65 1.33 -7.38
C SER A 117 8.69 2.08 -6.55
N LEU A 118 9.65 2.74 -7.18
CA LEU A 118 10.67 3.55 -6.50
C LEU A 118 10.06 4.78 -5.83
N ILE A 119 9.14 5.48 -6.48
CA ILE A 119 8.44 6.63 -5.90
C ILE A 119 7.65 6.22 -4.67
N ILE A 120 6.86 5.16 -4.76
CA ILE A 120 6.08 4.65 -3.63
C ILE A 120 7.01 4.21 -2.50
N SER A 121 8.07 3.46 -2.81
CA SER A 121 9.04 2.97 -1.83
C SER A 121 9.78 4.13 -1.14
N ALA A 122 10.23 5.13 -1.89
CA ALA A 122 10.90 6.31 -1.34
C ALA A 122 9.97 7.11 -0.42
N PHE A 123 8.72 7.33 -0.84
CA PHE A 123 7.71 8.01 -0.04
C PHE A 123 7.44 7.27 1.28
N MET A 124 7.23 5.96 1.20
CA MET A 124 6.97 5.15 2.38
C MET A 124 8.18 5.04 3.30
N ASN A 125 9.40 4.95 2.75
CA ASN A 125 10.62 4.95 3.54
C ASN A 125 10.84 6.30 4.25
N TRP A 126 10.61 7.41 3.54
CA TRP A 126 10.63 8.73 4.15
C TRP A 126 9.61 8.87 5.27
N PHE A 127 8.38 8.41 5.06
CA PHE A 127 7.33 8.42 6.06
C PHE A 127 7.69 7.54 7.26
N ASN A 128 8.20 6.32 7.01
CA ASN A 128 8.64 5.41 8.06
C ASN A 128 9.78 5.99 8.89
N SER A 129 10.75 6.67 8.27
CA SER A 129 11.87 7.31 8.98
C SER A 129 11.40 8.45 9.89
N ARG A 130 10.31 9.13 9.53
CA ARG A 130 9.69 10.18 10.37
C ARG A 130 8.94 9.60 11.57
N MET A 131 8.42 8.38 11.44
CA MET A 131 7.66 7.70 12.49
C MET A 131 8.52 6.80 13.38
N ALA A 132 9.74 6.47 12.96
CA ALA A 132 10.69 5.71 13.77
C ALA A 132 11.08 6.51 15.01
N LEU A 133 10.81 5.99 16.22
CA LEU A 133 11.46 6.49 17.43
C LEU A 133 12.89 5.98 17.46
N VAL A 134 13.76 6.85 17.89
CA VAL A 134 15.09 6.45 18.33
C VAL A 134 14.92 5.52 19.53
N GLU A 135 15.10 4.22 19.34
CA GLU A 135 15.31 3.30 20.46
C GLU A 135 16.62 3.71 21.13
N ARG A 136 16.52 4.27 22.31
CA ARG A 136 17.61 4.38 23.26
C ARG A 136 17.49 3.29 24.29
#